data_a77836a0bb8f97e4b8ffab9637a65eca
#
_entry.id   a77836a0bb8f97e4b8ffab9637a65eca
#
_cell.length_a   1.000
_cell.length_b   1.000
_cell.length_c   1.000
_cell.angle_alpha   90.00
_cell.angle_beta   90.00
_cell.angle_gamma   90.00
#
_symmetry.space_group_name_H-M   'P 1'
#
loop_
_entity.id
_entity.type
_entity.pdbx_description
1 polymer ?
#
loop_
_entity_poly.entity_id
_entity_poly.type
_entity_poly.pdbx_seq_one_letter_code
_entity_poly.pdbx_strand_id
1 'polypeptide(L)'
;MAFRTNNYQQISLFDKLGFLSDRKLKMLRKSWAQVFSDHVFTHINEQIFAPLYSEKTNSRPNAPINVIIGALILKEFSGLTEDELLETCEFDYRFQYALHTTSFEEQPLSDRTFSRFRQRCAEYEVVTGIDLIHECFVQLADDIRQFMDISPNITRMDSMMIESNIRKMGRLELLYTCLSNLVKEIHSDGDDGLIKGLEHYWQPNDRNKVVYYASDVPQEQRLQSVIDDAVELLPKAEESYGDTTEYQLLKRALSEQTKKDDNDHVVPKIKEDGMDSSILQNPSDPDATFRSKAGKQYRGYAANITEAVDSNGSIPTDYQFDVNTRSDHSFIEEVIEKKESDEHTTIIADGAYSGDDIQEKAAEKNIGVITTGLLGRKPREILADFKLSDDGKNIISCPEGHSPRSSSYIHQTDSTRVSFLKEHCKGCPHLDECKAKLKERTSFMIVSLNARQHAIELIDRKSDEIMTIVGRIRNGVETIPSVLRRKYNVDEMPVRGKLRTGQFFGIKMHSLIFSKLLRYTQGLEKCRPLSPQIE
;
A
#
# COMPACT_ATOMS: atom_id res chain seq x y z
N MET A 1 30.23 14.21 -5.60
CA MET A 1 30.33 13.63 -6.96
C MET A 1 29.62 14.57 -7.91
N ALA A 2 30.16 14.80 -9.10
CA ALA A 2 29.52 15.58 -10.14
C ALA A 2 28.48 14.76 -10.87
N PHE A 3 27.33 15.35 -11.18
CA PHE A 3 26.36 14.73 -12.07
C PHE A 3 26.90 14.66 -13.50
N ARG A 4 26.81 13.48 -14.07
CA ARG A 4 27.04 13.25 -15.51
C ARG A 4 26.13 12.16 -16.00
N THR A 5 25.46 12.41 -17.11
CA THR A 5 24.69 11.41 -17.83
C THR A 5 25.59 10.36 -18.46
N ASN A 6 25.13 9.14 -18.54
CA ASN A 6 25.85 8.05 -19.19
C ASN A 6 25.77 8.18 -20.72
N ASN A 7 26.90 8.24 -21.36
CA ASN A 7 26.98 8.28 -22.84
C ASN A 7 27.13 6.85 -23.41
N TYR A 8 26.12 6.03 -23.24
CA TYR A 8 26.08 4.62 -23.65
C TYR A 8 25.99 4.40 -25.17
N GLN A 9 25.92 5.45 -25.96
CA GLN A 9 25.89 5.36 -27.43
C GLN A 9 27.28 5.20 -28.07
N GLN A 10 28.32 5.42 -27.32
CA GLN A 10 29.70 5.30 -27.82
C GLN A 10 30.15 3.85 -27.70
N ILE A 11 30.15 3.12 -28.84
CA ILE A 11 30.66 1.76 -28.89
C ILE A 11 32.17 1.79 -28.65
N SER A 12 32.63 1.10 -27.60
CA SER A 12 34.07 0.93 -27.34
C SER A 12 34.69 -0.01 -28.36
N LEU A 13 35.91 0.26 -28.78
CA LEU A 13 36.73 -0.67 -29.59
C LEU A 13 36.98 -2.02 -28.87
N PHE A 14 36.80 -2.06 -27.56
CA PHE A 14 37.00 -3.24 -26.69
C PHE A 14 35.66 -3.80 -26.20
N ASP A 15 34.64 -3.82 -27.06
CA ASP A 15 33.34 -4.40 -26.72
C ASP A 15 33.40 -5.93 -26.72
N LYS A 16 33.03 -6.53 -25.61
CA LYS A 16 32.96 -8.01 -25.43
C LYS A 16 32.05 -8.68 -26.47
N LEU A 17 31.02 -8.00 -26.96
CA LEU A 17 30.11 -8.53 -27.97
C LEU A 17 30.80 -8.80 -29.32
N GLY A 18 31.81 -8.03 -29.66
CA GLY A 18 32.62 -8.20 -30.89
C GLY A 18 33.32 -9.57 -30.95
N PHE A 19 33.49 -10.25 -29.83
CA PHE A 19 34.09 -11.58 -29.74
C PHE A 19 33.07 -12.73 -29.74
N LEU A 20 31.75 -12.42 -29.77
CA LEU A 20 30.71 -13.42 -29.83
C LEU A 20 30.46 -13.88 -31.27
N SER A 21 30.21 -15.17 -31.45
CA SER A 21 29.78 -15.71 -32.74
C SER A 21 28.38 -15.17 -33.12
N ASP A 22 28.08 -15.08 -34.42
CA ASP A 22 26.77 -14.67 -34.94
C ASP A 22 25.61 -15.44 -34.34
N ARG A 23 25.82 -16.73 -34.06
CA ARG A 23 24.83 -17.60 -33.39
C ARG A 23 24.51 -17.07 -31.98
N LYS A 24 25.53 -16.73 -31.19
CA LYS A 24 25.36 -16.22 -29.83
C LYS A 24 24.70 -14.83 -29.85
N LEU A 25 25.10 -13.95 -30.76
CA LEU A 25 24.47 -12.64 -30.94
C LEU A 25 22.99 -12.75 -31.32
N LYS A 26 22.64 -13.68 -32.23
CA LYS A 26 21.24 -13.95 -32.55
C LYS A 26 20.43 -14.47 -31.37
N MET A 27 21.02 -15.31 -30.50
CA MET A 27 20.37 -15.78 -29.29
C MET A 27 20.15 -14.63 -28.28
N LEU A 28 21.16 -13.79 -28.11
CA LEU A 28 21.10 -12.62 -27.23
C LEU A 28 19.99 -11.65 -27.65
N ARG A 29 19.93 -11.30 -28.94
CA ARG A 29 18.91 -10.43 -29.53
C ARG A 29 17.49 -11.00 -29.48
N LYS A 30 17.34 -12.30 -29.31
CA LYS A 30 16.03 -12.96 -29.11
C LYS A 30 15.64 -13.12 -27.65
N SER A 31 16.53 -12.76 -26.73
CA SER A 31 16.29 -12.87 -25.29
C SER A 31 15.57 -11.63 -24.74
N TRP A 32 15.13 -11.70 -23.48
CA TRP A 32 14.57 -10.58 -22.74
C TRP A 32 15.52 -9.37 -22.68
N ALA A 33 16.83 -9.60 -22.80
CA ALA A 33 17.85 -8.55 -22.71
C ALA A 33 17.72 -7.50 -23.84
N GLN A 34 17.31 -7.91 -25.05
CA GLN A 34 17.04 -6.98 -26.15
C GLN A 34 15.85 -6.06 -25.82
N VAL A 35 14.75 -6.64 -25.32
CA VAL A 35 13.56 -5.86 -24.95
C VAL A 35 13.88 -4.86 -23.83
N PHE A 36 14.68 -5.29 -22.84
CA PHE A 36 15.12 -4.42 -21.76
C PHE A 36 16.00 -3.29 -22.27
N SER A 37 17.01 -3.63 -23.08
CA SER A 37 17.92 -2.66 -23.70
C SER A 37 17.15 -1.58 -24.48
N ASP A 38 16.23 -1.98 -25.35
CA ASP A 38 15.58 -1.07 -26.29
C ASP A 38 14.48 -0.21 -25.65
N HIS A 39 13.74 -0.76 -24.69
CA HIS A 39 12.50 -0.14 -24.20
C HIS A 39 12.53 0.23 -22.71
N VAL A 40 13.55 -0.19 -21.97
CA VAL A 40 13.68 0.14 -20.55
C VAL A 40 14.95 0.95 -20.31
N PHE A 41 16.12 0.36 -20.59
CA PHE A 41 17.39 0.99 -20.26
C PHE A 41 17.57 2.36 -20.91
N THR A 42 17.26 2.49 -22.21
CA THR A 42 17.37 3.73 -22.97
C THR A 42 16.32 4.80 -22.58
N HIS A 43 15.27 4.41 -21.85
CA HIS A 43 14.20 5.29 -21.40
C HIS A 43 14.32 5.68 -19.91
N ILE A 44 15.32 5.15 -19.18
CA ILE A 44 15.61 5.61 -17.82
C ILE A 44 16.17 7.04 -17.88
N ASN A 45 15.38 8.01 -17.45
CA ASN A 45 15.74 9.42 -17.45
C ASN A 45 16.65 9.77 -16.27
N GLU A 46 17.95 9.80 -16.50
CA GLU A 46 18.96 10.13 -15.47
C GLU A 46 18.84 11.57 -14.95
N GLN A 47 18.25 12.50 -15.71
CA GLN A 47 18.13 13.91 -15.32
C GLN A 47 17.25 14.10 -14.06
N ILE A 48 16.30 13.22 -13.84
CA ILE A 48 15.48 13.21 -12.61
C ILE A 48 16.36 13.17 -11.36
N PHE A 49 17.47 12.45 -11.43
CA PHE A 49 18.39 12.25 -10.30
C PHE A 49 19.52 13.27 -10.21
N ALA A 50 19.58 14.25 -11.13
CA ALA A 50 20.58 15.30 -11.09
C ALA A 50 20.69 16.03 -9.73
N PRO A 51 19.58 16.33 -9.03
CA PRO A 51 19.62 17.00 -7.73
C PRO A 51 20.38 16.24 -6.63
N LEU A 52 20.58 14.94 -6.78
CA LEU A 52 21.34 14.12 -5.81
C LEU A 52 22.85 14.37 -5.87
N TYR A 53 23.34 15.13 -6.83
CA TYR A 53 24.75 15.28 -7.12
C TYR A 53 25.13 16.75 -7.23
N SER A 54 26.44 17.02 -7.17
CA SER A 54 26.98 18.38 -7.27
C SER A 54 27.11 18.83 -8.71
N GLU A 55 26.82 20.09 -8.97
CA GLU A 55 27.09 20.76 -10.26
C GLU A 55 28.57 21.02 -10.51
N LYS A 56 29.45 20.84 -9.51
CA LYS A 56 30.88 21.08 -9.61
C LYS A 56 31.54 20.06 -10.54
N THR A 57 31.90 20.46 -11.74
CA THR A 57 32.48 19.62 -12.81
C THR A 57 33.84 18.98 -12.46
N ASN A 58 34.57 19.54 -11.48
CA ASN A 58 35.90 19.08 -11.09
C ASN A 58 35.89 17.92 -10.07
N SER A 59 34.72 17.44 -9.64
CA SER A 59 34.63 16.29 -8.74
C SER A 59 34.49 14.99 -9.53
N ARG A 60 34.82 13.85 -8.88
CA ARG A 60 34.62 12.52 -9.47
C ARG A 60 33.18 12.38 -9.97
N PRO A 61 32.94 11.85 -11.19
CA PRO A 61 31.59 11.62 -11.70
C PRO A 61 30.83 10.60 -10.84
N ASN A 62 29.51 10.66 -10.95
CA ASN A 62 28.62 9.62 -10.38
C ASN A 62 28.83 8.28 -11.11
N ALA A 63 28.47 7.18 -10.46
CA ALA A 63 28.20 5.94 -11.19
C ALA A 63 26.99 6.16 -12.11
N PRO A 64 26.95 5.55 -13.31
CA PRO A 64 25.84 5.73 -14.25
C PRO A 64 24.50 5.35 -13.62
N ILE A 65 23.56 6.30 -13.57
CA ILE A 65 22.29 6.11 -12.85
C ILE A 65 21.39 5.12 -13.57
N ASN A 66 21.33 5.20 -14.90
CA ASN A 66 20.59 4.24 -15.70
C ASN A 66 21.07 2.79 -15.49
N VAL A 67 22.40 2.60 -15.29
CA VAL A 67 22.95 1.27 -14.94
C VAL A 67 22.53 0.85 -13.53
N ILE A 68 22.54 1.77 -12.56
CA ILE A 68 22.09 1.48 -11.18
C ILE A 68 20.60 1.07 -11.17
N ILE A 69 19.74 1.91 -11.75
CA ILE A 69 18.29 1.65 -11.79
C ILE A 69 18.02 0.38 -12.61
N GLY A 70 18.62 0.26 -13.78
CA GLY A 70 18.48 -0.92 -14.65
C GLY A 70 18.90 -2.22 -13.96
N ALA A 71 20.03 -2.21 -13.25
CA ALA A 71 20.50 -3.37 -12.49
C ALA A 71 19.52 -3.75 -11.36
N LEU A 72 19.00 -2.76 -10.61
CA LEU A 72 18.00 -2.98 -9.57
C LEU A 72 16.69 -3.55 -10.14
N ILE A 73 16.24 -3.06 -11.30
CA ILE A 73 15.07 -3.62 -12.00
C ILE A 73 15.31 -5.08 -12.37
N LEU A 74 16.46 -5.39 -12.97
CA LEU A 74 16.82 -6.76 -13.37
C LEU A 74 17.02 -7.69 -12.17
N LYS A 75 17.50 -7.17 -11.05
CA LYS A 75 17.58 -7.89 -9.77
C LYS A 75 16.20 -8.43 -9.36
N GLU A 76 15.23 -7.53 -9.25
CA GLU A 76 13.86 -7.91 -8.86
C GLU A 76 13.18 -8.79 -9.93
N PHE A 77 13.40 -8.50 -11.21
CA PHE A 77 12.89 -9.33 -12.32
C PHE A 77 13.36 -10.78 -12.24
N SER A 78 14.63 -10.98 -11.89
CA SER A 78 15.28 -12.29 -11.83
C SER A 78 15.22 -12.92 -10.44
N GLY A 79 14.78 -12.21 -9.40
CA GLY A 79 14.70 -12.71 -8.02
C GLY A 79 16.06 -12.90 -7.36
N LEU A 80 17.05 -12.06 -7.69
CA LEU A 80 18.42 -12.15 -7.19
C LEU A 80 18.60 -11.39 -5.88
N THR A 81 19.56 -11.80 -5.07
CA THR A 81 20.14 -10.99 -4.00
C THR A 81 21.05 -9.89 -4.58
N GLU A 82 21.54 -8.95 -3.78
CA GLU A 82 22.47 -7.91 -4.26
C GLU A 82 23.84 -8.53 -4.64
N ASP A 83 24.30 -9.51 -3.89
CA ASP A 83 25.56 -10.21 -4.20
C ASP A 83 25.45 -11.02 -5.50
N GLU A 84 24.37 -11.77 -5.69
CA GLU A 84 24.11 -12.50 -6.94
C GLU A 84 23.93 -11.55 -8.13
N LEU A 85 23.34 -10.36 -7.93
CA LEU A 85 23.23 -9.34 -8.96
C LEU A 85 24.62 -8.88 -9.42
N LEU A 86 25.50 -8.55 -8.47
CA LEU A 86 26.86 -8.10 -8.78
C LEU A 86 27.63 -9.16 -9.57
N GLU A 87 27.58 -10.42 -9.13
CA GLU A 87 28.18 -11.54 -9.83
C GLU A 87 27.58 -11.70 -11.25
N THR A 88 26.25 -11.61 -11.37
CA THR A 88 25.55 -11.74 -12.64
C THR A 88 25.89 -10.60 -13.61
N CYS A 89 26.02 -9.36 -13.13
CA CYS A 89 26.47 -8.23 -13.96
C CYS A 89 27.90 -8.44 -14.52
N GLU A 90 28.77 -9.14 -13.79
CA GLU A 90 30.14 -9.43 -14.25
C GLU A 90 30.20 -10.58 -15.26
N PHE A 91 29.37 -11.61 -15.12
CA PHE A 91 29.53 -12.87 -15.83
C PHE A 91 28.41 -13.24 -16.81
N ASP A 92 27.20 -12.63 -16.72
CA ASP A 92 26.11 -12.93 -17.66
C ASP A 92 26.06 -11.89 -18.80
N TYR A 93 26.35 -12.31 -20.01
CA TYR A 93 26.25 -11.46 -21.21
C TYR A 93 24.88 -10.83 -21.43
N ARG A 94 23.79 -11.43 -20.95
CA ARG A 94 22.44 -10.86 -21.09
C ARG A 94 22.29 -9.61 -20.22
N PHE A 95 22.83 -9.64 -18.98
CA PHE A 95 22.82 -8.48 -18.09
C PHE A 95 23.72 -7.38 -18.63
N GLN A 96 24.93 -7.72 -19.05
CA GLN A 96 25.84 -6.74 -19.65
C GLN A 96 25.24 -6.09 -20.90
N TYR A 97 24.60 -6.89 -21.76
CA TYR A 97 23.92 -6.40 -22.96
C TYR A 97 22.73 -5.48 -22.61
N ALA A 98 21.89 -5.91 -21.68
CA ALA A 98 20.72 -5.16 -21.24
C ALA A 98 21.08 -3.80 -20.60
N LEU A 99 22.21 -3.72 -19.89
CA LEU A 99 22.70 -2.54 -19.18
C LEU A 99 23.73 -1.73 -19.98
N HIS A 100 24.04 -2.12 -21.21
CA HIS A 100 25.09 -1.52 -22.05
C HIS A 100 26.46 -1.48 -21.37
N THR A 101 26.79 -2.48 -20.56
CA THR A 101 28.06 -2.62 -19.82
C THR A 101 28.95 -3.70 -20.42
N THR A 102 29.05 -3.74 -21.74
CA THR A 102 29.81 -4.75 -22.48
C THR A 102 31.27 -4.40 -22.71
N SER A 103 31.71 -3.17 -22.38
CA SER A 103 33.10 -2.75 -22.49
C SER A 103 33.97 -3.38 -21.40
N PHE A 104 35.22 -3.73 -21.76
CA PHE A 104 36.23 -4.16 -20.79
C PHE A 104 36.75 -3.04 -19.88
N GLU A 105 36.51 -1.77 -20.24
CA GLU A 105 36.98 -0.59 -19.51
C GLU A 105 36.01 -0.15 -18.40
N GLU A 106 34.83 -0.77 -18.32
CA GLU A 106 33.81 -0.36 -17.37
C GLU A 106 34.14 -0.79 -15.94
N GLN A 107 33.86 0.12 -15.01
CA GLN A 107 34.00 -0.15 -13.59
C GLN A 107 32.82 -0.98 -13.10
N PRO A 108 33.07 -2.07 -12.39
CA PRO A 108 31.98 -2.88 -11.84
C PRO A 108 31.16 -2.09 -10.81
N LEU A 109 29.88 -2.41 -10.73
CA LEU A 109 29.02 -1.94 -9.64
C LEU A 109 29.48 -2.58 -8.32
N SER A 110 29.12 -1.95 -7.22
CA SER A 110 29.33 -2.48 -5.87
C SER A 110 28.08 -2.29 -5.00
N ASP A 111 27.98 -3.09 -3.96
CA ASP A 111 26.94 -2.96 -2.91
C ASP A 111 26.84 -1.54 -2.37
N ARG A 112 27.99 -0.89 -2.15
CA ARG A 112 28.07 0.52 -1.73
C ARG A 112 27.49 1.49 -2.76
N THR A 113 27.48 1.14 -4.04
CA THR A 113 26.87 1.97 -5.08
C THR A 113 25.36 2.01 -4.89
N PHE A 114 24.72 0.87 -4.71
CA PHE A 114 23.28 0.75 -4.50
C PHE A 114 22.84 1.38 -3.17
N SER A 115 23.54 1.08 -2.09
CA SER A 115 23.18 1.61 -0.76
C SER A 115 23.30 3.12 -0.69
N ARG A 116 24.37 3.71 -1.27
CA ARG A 116 24.56 5.17 -1.33
C ARG A 116 23.54 5.86 -2.24
N PHE A 117 23.19 5.22 -3.34
CA PHE A 117 22.17 5.77 -4.24
C PHE A 117 20.81 5.85 -3.51
N ARG A 118 20.36 4.74 -2.90
CA ARG A 118 19.11 4.72 -2.13
C ARG A 118 19.13 5.70 -0.95
N GLN A 119 20.25 5.82 -0.25
CA GLN A 119 20.40 6.79 0.84
C GLN A 119 20.20 8.23 0.35
N ARG A 120 20.82 8.62 -0.77
CA ARG A 120 20.63 9.95 -1.35
C ARG A 120 19.19 10.22 -1.79
N CYS A 121 18.54 9.23 -2.41
CA CYS A 121 17.13 9.35 -2.74
C CYS A 121 16.29 9.59 -1.48
N ALA A 122 16.52 8.83 -0.40
CA ALA A 122 15.81 9.01 0.86
C ALA A 122 16.09 10.38 1.50
N GLU A 123 17.34 10.83 1.54
CA GLU A 123 17.72 12.15 2.06
C GLU A 123 17.05 13.29 1.26
N TYR A 124 16.99 13.16 -0.06
CA TYR A 124 16.32 14.14 -0.92
C TYR A 124 14.80 14.15 -0.66
N GLU A 125 14.18 13.00 -0.58
CA GLU A 125 12.75 12.86 -0.30
C GLU A 125 12.36 13.44 1.07
N VAL A 126 13.19 13.24 2.11
CA VAL A 126 12.97 13.87 3.44
C VAL A 126 12.95 15.40 3.35
N VAL A 127 13.81 15.99 2.54
CA VAL A 127 13.94 17.44 2.44
C VAL A 127 12.89 18.07 1.52
N THR A 128 12.56 17.39 0.42
CA THR A 128 11.73 17.97 -0.65
C THR A 128 10.32 17.39 -0.72
N GLY A 129 10.09 16.23 -0.13
CA GLY A 129 8.86 15.45 -0.29
C GLY A 129 8.73 14.74 -1.64
N ILE A 130 9.79 14.74 -2.48
CA ILE A 130 9.76 14.17 -3.83
C ILE A 130 10.50 12.82 -3.85
N ASP A 131 9.78 11.74 -4.18
CA ASP A 131 10.35 10.42 -4.45
C ASP A 131 10.83 10.33 -5.92
N LEU A 132 12.14 10.46 -6.13
CA LEU A 132 12.73 10.39 -7.48
C LEU A 132 12.61 9.01 -8.14
N ILE A 133 12.51 7.95 -7.37
CA ILE A 133 12.28 6.59 -7.88
C ILE A 133 10.87 6.48 -8.44
N HIS A 134 9.89 7.07 -7.74
CA HIS A 134 8.51 7.16 -8.22
C HIS A 134 8.41 8.02 -9.49
N GLU A 135 9.04 9.20 -9.52
CA GLU A 135 9.08 10.05 -10.72
C GLU A 135 9.66 9.29 -11.94
N CYS A 136 10.75 8.56 -11.74
CA CYS A 136 11.34 7.71 -12.77
C CYS A 136 10.37 6.60 -13.22
N PHE A 137 9.63 6.00 -12.28
CA PHE A 137 8.63 4.98 -12.59
C PHE A 137 7.52 5.54 -13.48
N VAL A 138 6.95 6.69 -13.13
CA VAL A 138 5.82 7.29 -13.87
C VAL A 138 6.23 7.59 -15.33
N GLN A 139 7.42 8.18 -15.53
CA GLN A 139 7.91 8.45 -16.90
C GLN A 139 8.14 7.16 -17.68
N LEU A 140 8.84 6.19 -17.12
CA LEU A 140 9.11 4.92 -17.80
C LEU A 140 7.82 4.13 -18.08
N ALA A 141 6.87 4.16 -17.16
CA ALA A 141 5.58 3.50 -17.34
C ALA A 141 4.78 4.11 -18.47
N ASP A 142 4.82 5.44 -18.62
CA ASP A 142 4.15 6.13 -19.73
C ASP A 142 4.81 5.82 -21.10
N ASP A 143 6.14 5.82 -21.18
CA ASP A 143 6.87 5.42 -22.38
C ASP A 143 6.51 3.99 -22.82
N ILE A 144 6.45 3.05 -21.86
CA ILE A 144 6.07 1.66 -22.14
C ILE A 144 4.59 1.57 -22.53
N ARG A 145 3.70 2.31 -21.86
CA ARG A 145 2.28 2.39 -22.19
C ARG A 145 2.07 2.84 -23.65
N GLN A 146 2.77 3.90 -24.06
CA GLN A 146 2.72 4.40 -25.43
C GLN A 146 3.24 3.34 -26.43
N PHE A 147 4.36 2.67 -26.12
CA PHE A 147 4.87 1.57 -26.94
C PHE A 147 3.89 0.41 -27.06
N MET A 148 3.15 0.09 -26.00
CA MET A 148 2.12 -0.95 -25.99
C MET A 148 0.81 -0.49 -26.64
N ASP A 149 0.70 0.75 -27.08
CA ASP A 149 -0.50 1.37 -27.66
C ASP A 149 -1.73 1.23 -26.75
N ILE A 150 -1.52 1.43 -25.42
CA ILE A 150 -2.59 1.39 -24.42
C ILE A 150 -3.11 2.80 -24.17
N SER A 151 -4.42 3.00 -24.32
CA SER A 151 -5.06 4.29 -24.02
C SER A 151 -4.96 4.65 -22.54
N PRO A 152 -4.70 5.93 -22.18
CA PRO A 152 -4.75 6.40 -20.79
C PRO A 152 -6.17 6.69 -20.30
N ASN A 153 -7.20 6.57 -21.16
CA ASN A 153 -8.54 7.10 -20.90
C ASN A 153 -9.34 6.26 -19.91
N ILE A 154 -9.00 4.97 -19.78
CA ILE A 154 -9.61 4.09 -18.77
C ILE A 154 -8.51 3.59 -17.85
N THR A 155 -8.67 3.88 -16.58
CA THR A 155 -7.79 3.38 -15.52
C THR A 155 -8.58 2.61 -14.48
N ARG A 156 -7.93 1.69 -13.80
CA ARG A 156 -8.49 0.99 -12.64
C ARG A 156 -7.53 1.09 -11.47
N MET A 157 -8.09 1.10 -10.27
CA MET A 157 -7.34 1.28 -9.04
C MET A 157 -7.68 0.19 -8.02
N ASP A 158 -6.67 -0.21 -7.25
CA ASP A 158 -6.86 -1.04 -6.06
C ASP A 158 -5.73 -0.84 -5.06
N SER A 159 -6.05 -0.97 -3.77
CA SER A 159 -5.09 -0.88 -2.69
C SER A 159 -4.73 -2.25 -2.14
N MET A 160 -3.45 -2.41 -1.81
CA MET A 160 -2.95 -3.60 -1.14
C MET A 160 -2.22 -3.25 0.15
N MET A 161 -2.37 -4.12 1.16
CA MET A 161 -1.59 -4.04 2.39
C MET A 161 -0.23 -4.70 2.18
N ILE A 162 0.83 -4.10 2.72
CA ILE A 162 2.21 -4.56 2.68
C ILE A 162 2.69 -4.73 4.12
N GLU A 163 3.15 -5.93 4.47
CA GLU A 163 3.70 -6.19 5.80
C GLU A 163 5.09 -5.54 5.93
N SER A 164 5.34 -4.87 7.05
CA SER A 164 6.70 -4.45 7.40
C SER A 164 7.50 -5.65 7.92
N ASN A 165 8.82 -5.61 7.69
CA ASN A 165 9.76 -6.62 8.20
C ASN A 165 10.00 -6.44 9.70
N ILE A 166 8.94 -6.52 10.49
CA ILE A 166 8.96 -6.40 11.94
C ILE A 166 8.36 -7.63 12.61
N ARG A 167 8.89 -7.97 13.77
CA ARG A 167 8.26 -8.95 14.64
C ARG A 167 7.07 -8.33 15.36
N LYS A 168 5.97 -9.07 15.45
CA LYS A 168 4.82 -8.69 16.26
C LYS A 168 5.21 -8.69 17.73
N MET A 169 4.99 -7.57 18.39
CA MET A 169 5.26 -7.39 19.82
C MET A 169 3.95 -7.26 20.61
N GLY A 170 3.90 -7.88 21.79
CA GLY A 170 2.87 -7.57 22.78
C GLY A 170 3.21 -6.27 23.52
N ARG A 171 2.24 -5.72 24.25
CA ARG A 171 2.42 -4.44 24.98
C ARG A 171 3.60 -4.45 25.95
N LEU A 172 3.73 -5.51 26.75
CA LEU A 172 4.86 -5.66 27.67
C LEU A 172 6.20 -5.66 26.92
N GLU A 173 6.28 -6.41 25.83
CA GLU A 173 7.50 -6.49 25.03
C GLU A 173 7.83 -5.15 24.36
N LEU A 174 6.84 -4.43 23.86
CA LEU A 174 7.02 -3.12 23.24
C LEU A 174 7.61 -2.10 24.22
N LEU A 175 6.95 -1.92 25.37
CA LEU A 175 7.39 -0.97 26.38
C LEU A 175 8.76 -1.36 26.97
N TYR A 176 8.96 -2.65 27.27
CA TYR A 176 10.27 -3.16 27.70
C TYR A 176 11.36 -2.84 26.67
N THR A 177 11.09 -3.06 25.37
CA THR A 177 12.08 -2.84 24.32
C THR A 177 12.43 -1.36 24.16
N CYS A 178 11.43 -0.47 24.19
CA CYS A 178 11.67 0.97 24.12
C CYS A 178 12.48 1.46 25.34
N LEU A 179 12.13 1.03 26.56
CA LEU A 179 12.87 1.37 27.77
C LEU A 179 14.30 0.81 27.73
N SER A 180 14.47 -0.46 27.39
CA SER A 180 15.79 -1.10 27.27
C SER A 180 16.68 -0.41 26.23
N ASN A 181 16.12 0.09 25.14
CA ASN A 181 16.89 0.81 24.12
C ASN A 181 17.43 2.14 24.69
N LEU A 182 16.58 2.94 25.34
CA LEU A 182 17.01 4.18 25.97
C LEU A 182 18.05 3.94 27.07
N VAL A 183 17.81 2.94 27.94
CA VAL A 183 18.78 2.58 29.00
C VAL A 183 20.13 2.18 28.40
N LYS A 184 20.16 1.43 27.29
CA LYS A 184 21.40 1.06 26.61
C LYS A 184 22.11 2.25 25.97
N GLU A 185 21.38 3.20 25.42
CA GLU A 185 21.95 4.44 24.89
C GLU A 185 22.64 5.23 26.01
N ILE A 186 21.92 5.48 27.10
CA ILE A 186 22.46 6.19 28.28
C ILE A 186 23.71 5.48 28.84
N HIS A 187 23.66 4.15 28.96
CA HIS A 187 24.81 3.35 29.39
C HIS A 187 26.00 3.46 28.43
N SER A 188 25.75 3.44 27.11
CA SER A 188 26.83 3.55 26.11
C SER A 188 27.53 4.91 26.14
N ASP A 189 26.83 5.96 26.57
CA ASP A 189 27.36 7.32 26.73
C ASP A 189 28.07 7.53 28.09
N GLY A 190 27.97 6.55 28.99
CA GLY A 190 28.63 6.59 30.30
C GLY A 190 27.86 7.32 31.39
N ASP A 191 26.60 7.67 31.17
CA ASP A 191 25.72 8.39 32.10
C ASP A 191 24.99 7.45 33.07
N ASP A 192 25.69 6.43 33.59
CA ASP A 192 25.10 5.39 34.45
C ASP A 192 24.40 5.94 35.71
N GLY A 193 24.67 7.18 36.07
CA GLY A 193 24.01 7.86 37.20
C GLY A 193 22.51 8.06 36.98
N LEU A 194 22.07 8.26 35.74
CA LEU A 194 20.65 8.44 35.36
C LEU A 194 19.84 7.14 35.44
N ILE A 195 20.51 6.01 35.24
CA ILE A 195 19.86 4.68 35.11
C ILE A 195 20.13 3.79 36.31
N LYS A 196 20.48 4.40 37.46
CA LYS A 196 20.70 3.67 38.71
C LYS A 196 19.42 2.93 39.14
N GLY A 197 19.54 1.61 39.31
CA GLY A 197 18.41 0.70 39.58
C GLY A 197 17.78 0.08 38.35
N LEU A 198 18.14 0.56 37.15
CA LEU A 198 17.65 0.05 35.84
C LEU A 198 18.72 -0.76 35.09
N GLU A 199 19.82 -1.13 35.77
CA GLU A 199 20.96 -1.80 35.15
C GLU A 199 20.60 -3.16 34.52
N HIS A 200 19.54 -3.80 34.97
CA HIS A 200 19.08 -5.07 34.39
C HIS A 200 18.61 -4.93 32.92
N TYR A 201 18.12 -3.74 32.46
CA TYR A 201 17.59 -3.57 31.11
C TYR A 201 18.65 -3.70 30.00
N TRP A 202 19.96 -3.51 30.28
CA TRP A 202 21.00 -3.77 29.28
C TRP A 202 21.61 -5.17 29.38
N GLN A 203 21.27 -5.95 30.45
CA GLN A 203 21.85 -7.27 30.63
C GLN A 203 21.34 -8.28 29.58
N PRO A 204 22.21 -9.15 29.05
CA PRO A 204 21.79 -10.25 28.20
C PRO A 204 20.76 -11.14 28.92
N ASN A 205 19.71 -11.55 28.20
CA ASN A 205 18.62 -12.40 28.70
C ASN A 205 17.61 -11.78 29.67
N ASP A 206 17.78 -10.56 30.17
CA ASP A 206 16.78 -9.96 31.06
C ASP A 206 15.42 -9.82 30.38
N ARG A 207 15.39 -9.37 29.12
CA ARG A 207 14.18 -9.34 28.31
C ARG A 207 13.45 -10.68 28.25
N ASN A 208 14.19 -11.79 28.11
CA ASN A 208 13.59 -13.12 28.06
C ASN A 208 12.95 -13.50 29.40
N LYS A 209 13.57 -13.10 30.52
CA LYS A 209 13.02 -13.32 31.86
C LYS A 209 11.75 -12.52 32.08
N VAL A 210 11.75 -11.23 31.73
CA VAL A 210 10.61 -10.33 31.98
C VAL A 210 9.47 -10.60 31.03
N VAL A 211 9.73 -10.90 29.76
CA VAL A 211 8.69 -10.98 28.72
C VAL A 211 8.19 -12.40 28.51
N TYR A 212 9.10 -13.40 28.44
CA TYR A 212 8.74 -14.74 27.92
C TYR A 212 8.77 -15.87 28.94
N TYR A 213 9.65 -15.81 29.94
CA TYR A 213 9.75 -16.93 30.86
C TYR A 213 8.54 -17.00 31.79
N ALA A 214 8.15 -18.22 32.14
CA ALA A 214 7.18 -18.44 33.20
C ALA A 214 7.69 -17.78 34.50
N SER A 215 6.85 -16.98 35.12
CA SER A 215 7.15 -16.24 36.33
C SER A 215 5.98 -16.35 37.28
N ASP A 216 6.28 -16.42 38.59
CA ASP A 216 5.26 -16.33 39.65
C ASP A 216 4.60 -14.95 39.69
N VAL A 217 5.23 -13.94 39.04
CA VAL A 217 4.71 -12.57 38.92
C VAL A 217 3.76 -12.49 37.71
N PRO A 218 2.48 -12.13 37.89
CA PRO A 218 1.53 -11.95 36.81
C PRO A 218 2.01 -10.96 35.75
N GLN A 219 1.65 -11.19 34.48
CA GLN A 219 2.04 -10.33 33.37
C GLN A 219 1.65 -8.85 33.56
N GLU A 220 0.50 -8.61 34.18
CA GLU A 220 -0.01 -7.27 34.47
C GLU A 220 0.90 -6.51 35.45
N GLN A 221 1.41 -7.20 36.47
CA GLN A 221 2.34 -6.61 37.44
C GLN A 221 3.70 -6.33 36.78
N ARG A 222 4.20 -7.23 35.96
CA ARG A 222 5.43 -7.00 35.19
C ARG A 222 5.29 -5.82 34.22
N LEU A 223 4.13 -5.69 33.57
CA LEU A 223 3.83 -4.55 32.71
C LEU A 223 3.81 -3.24 33.50
N GLN A 224 3.16 -3.23 34.68
CA GLN A 224 3.12 -2.04 35.53
C GLN A 224 4.52 -1.64 36.01
N SER A 225 5.36 -2.60 36.40
CA SER A 225 6.74 -2.31 36.78
C SER A 225 7.54 -1.63 35.65
N VAL A 226 7.41 -2.13 34.41
CA VAL A 226 8.08 -1.49 33.25
C VAL A 226 7.54 -0.08 32.99
N ILE A 227 6.23 0.15 33.20
CA ILE A 227 5.64 1.48 33.08
C ILE A 227 6.19 2.42 34.16
N ASP A 228 6.25 1.97 35.40
CA ASP A 228 6.76 2.77 36.53
C ASP A 228 8.22 3.17 36.31
N ASP A 229 9.08 2.23 35.89
CA ASP A 229 10.47 2.48 35.54
C ASP A 229 10.58 3.51 34.38
N ALA A 230 9.73 3.42 33.36
CA ALA A 230 9.72 4.37 32.24
C ALA A 230 9.25 5.77 32.67
N VAL A 231 8.23 5.84 33.52
CA VAL A 231 7.72 7.11 34.09
C VAL A 231 8.77 7.79 34.96
N GLU A 232 9.59 7.01 35.71
CA GLU A 232 10.67 7.54 36.52
C GLU A 232 11.85 8.04 35.67
N LEU A 233 12.22 7.30 34.60
CA LEU A 233 13.40 7.61 33.79
C LEU A 233 13.18 8.82 32.88
N LEU A 234 12.02 8.93 32.23
CA LEU A 234 11.77 9.96 31.20
C LEU A 234 12.06 11.40 31.68
N PRO A 235 11.56 11.87 32.86
CA PRO A 235 11.86 13.23 33.31
C PRO A 235 13.34 13.45 33.63
N LYS A 236 14.04 12.41 34.07
CA LYS A 236 15.47 12.50 34.42
C LYS A 236 16.36 12.58 33.17
N ALA A 237 15.94 11.91 32.09
CA ALA A 237 16.66 11.84 30.82
C ALA A 237 16.32 12.97 29.84
N GLU A 238 15.28 13.78 30.10
CA GLU A 238 14.75 14.74 29.14
C GLU A 238 15.78 15.79 28.71
N GLU A 239 16.57 16.32 29.64
CA GLU A 239 17.55 17.38 29.36
C GLU A 239 18.68 16.89 28.42
N SER A 240 19.18 15.67 28.63
CA SER A 240 20.34 15.14 27.89
C SER A 240 19.93 14.30 26.67
N TYR A 241 18.79 13.61 26.71
CA TYR A 241 18.37 12.61 25.71
C TYR A 241 17.04 12.95 25.03
N GLY A 242 16.39 14.06 25.37
CA GLY A 242 15.06 14.42 24.88
C GLY A 242 14.91 14.41 23.35
N ASP A 243 15.97 14.75 22.63
CA ASP A 243 16.00 14.79 21.16
C ASP A 243 16.41 13.45 20.51
N THR A 244 16.78 12.43 21.30
CA THR A 244 17.19 11.14 20.74
C THR A 244 15.99 10.32 20.28
N THR A 245 16.23 9.44 19.31
CA THR A 245 15.18 8.56 18.76
C THR A 245 14.63 7.63 19.85
N GLU A 246 15.48 7.08 20.70
CA GLU A 246 15.15 6.13 21.75
C GLU A 246 14.27 6.77 22.83
N TYR A 247 14.57 8.01 23.22
CA TYR A 247 13.75 8.78 24.14
C TYR A 247 12.36 9.06 23.56
N GLN A 248 12.30 9.55 22.32
CA GLN A 248 11.04 9.88 21.66
C GLN A 248 10.16 8.63 21.43
N LEU A 249 10.76 7.48 21.10
CA LEU A 249 10.04 6.22 20.97
C LEU A 249 9.48 5.72 22.30
N LEU A 250 10.23 5.82 23.40
CA LEU A 250 9.72 5.47 24.72
C LEU A 250 8.58 6.40 25.15
N LYS A 251 8.75 7.71 24.98
CA LYS A 251 7.72 8.73 25.27
C LYS A 251 6.45 8.46 24.49
N ARG A 252 6.58 8.19 23.19
CA ARG A 252 5.48 7.80 22.29
C ARG A 252 4.79 6.52 22.76
N ALA A 253 5.55 5.44 22.97
CA ALA A 253 5.01 4.15 23.40
C ALA A 253 4.25 4.28 24.73
N LEU A 254 4.79 5.04 25.68
CA LEU A 254 4.15 5.26 26.98
C LEU A 254 2.83 6.02 26.81
N SER A 255 2.82 7.13 26.08
CA SER A 255 1.61 7.95 25.87
C SER A 255 0.50 7.21 25.13
N GLU A 256 0.87 6.35 24.16
CA GLU A 256 -0.08 5.57 23.37
C GLU A 256 -0.65 4.37 24.15
N GLN A 257 0.13 3.73 25.03
CA GLN A 257 -0.21 2.48 25.71
C GLN A 257 -0.78 2.66 27.12
N THR A 258 -0.68 3.86 27.68
CA THR A 258 -1.07 4.12 29.08
C THR A 258 -2.05 5.27 29.22
N LYS A 259 -2.69 5.36 30.37
CA LYS A 259 -3.54 6.47 30.83
C LYS A 259 -3.27 6.75 32.29
N LYS A 260 -3.70 7.91 32.80
CA LYS A 260 -3.74 8.19 34.23
C LYS A 260 -5.05 7.67 34.84
N ASP A 261 -4.95 7.07 36.01
CA ASP A 261 -6.11 6.68 36.82
C ASP A 261 -6.61 7.87 37.68
N ASP A 262 -7.64 7.64 38.47
CA ASP A 262 -8.26 8.66 39.36
C ASP A 262 -7.28 9.18 40.44
N ASN A 263 -6.16 8.47 40.69
CA ASN A 263 -5.13 8.86 41.66
C ASN A 263 -3.87 9.44 40.95
N ASP A 264 -3.97 9.80 39.68
CA ASP A 264 -2.87 10.32 38.84
C ASP A 264 -1.73 9.30 38.59
N HIS A 265 -1.95 7.98 38.85
CA HIS A 265 -1.02 6.92 38.52
C HIS A 265 -1.11 6.56 37.04
N VAL A 266 0.03 6.29 36.44
CA VAL A 266 0.11 5.85 35.04
C VAL A 266 -0.15 4.34 34.98
N VAL A 267 -1.25 3.96 34.32
CA VAL A 267 -1.69 2.56 34.21
C VAL A 267 -1.91 2.17 32.75
N PRO A 268 -1.84 0.88 32.40
CA PRO A 268 -2.09 0.43 31.02
C PRO A 268 -3.52 0.77 30.59
N LYS A 269 -3.70 1.26 29.33
CA LYS A 269 -5.02 1.36 28.72
C LYS A 269 -5.68 0.00 28.61
N ILE A 270 -6.99 -0.07 28.84
CA ILE A 270 -7.81 -1.25 28.61
C ILE A 270 -8.48 -1.17 27.24
N LYS A 271 -9.12 -2.24 26.80
CA LYS A 271 -9.74 -2.31 25.47
C LYS A 271 -10.84 -1.25 25.26
N GLU A 272 -11.55 -0.93 26.33
CA GLU A 272 -12.63 0.06 26.39
C GLU A 272 -12.14 1.51 26.23
N ASP A 273 -10.87 1.78 26.55
CA ASP A 273 -10.28 3.11 26.37
C ASP A 273 -10.04 3.46 24.90
N GLY A 274 -10.22 2.49 24.01
CA GLY A 274 -9.88 2.63 22.60
C GLY A 274 -8.36 2.67 22.35
N MET A 275 -7.95 2.15 21.21
CA MET A 275 -6.57 2.24 20.76
C MET A 275 -6.58 2.68 19.30
N ASP A 276 -5.81 3.72 18.99
CA ASP A 276 -5.65 4.18 17.63
C ASP A 276 -4.88 3.15 16.79
N SER A 277 -5.17 3.06 15.51
CA SER A 277 -4.48 2.17 14.58
C SER A 277 -3.07 2.66 14.19
N SER A 278 -2.77 3.93 14.46
CA SER A 278 -1.45 4.55 14.21
C SER A 278 -0.43 4.32 15.32
N ILE A 279 -0.81 3.66 16.43
CA ILE A 279 0.10 3.40 17.56
C ILE A 279 1.35 2.62 17.13
N LEU A 280 2.44 2.87 17.83
CA LEU A 280 3.72 2.20 17.61
C LEU A 280 3.58 0.68 17.66
N GLN A 281 3.95 0.01 16.58
CA GLN A 281 3.89 -1.45 16.47
C GLN A 281 5.20 -2.12 16.86
N ASN A 282 6.32 -1.47 16.55
CA ASN A 282 7.66 -1.95 16.85
C ASN A 282 8.65 -0.77 16.76
N PRO A 283 9.57 -0.58 17.74
CA PRO A 283 10.54 0.52 17.68
C PRO A 283 11.54 0.40 16.54
N SER A 284 11.69 -0.79 15.92
CA SER A 284 12.57 -0.96 14.74
C SER A 284 11.95 -0.42 13.44
N ASP A 285 10.64 -0.13 13.45
CA ASP A 285 9.91 0.48 12.32
C ASP A 285 8.79 1.37 12.88
N PRO A 286 9.13 2.59 13.30
CA PRO A 286 8.17 3.50 13.94
C PRO A 286 7.04 3.97 13.02
N ASP A 287 7.22 3.87 11.71
CA ASP A 287 6.27 4.31 10.70
C ASP A 287 5.18 3.26 10.43
N ALA A 288 5.47 1.99 10.76
CA ALA A 288 4.54 0.89 10.53
C ALA A 288 3.28 1.05 11.38
N THR A 289 2.11 1.07 10.74
CA THR A 289 0.80 1.20 11.38
C THR A 289 0.01 -0.11 11.34
N PHE A 290 -1.10 -0.17 12.08
CA PHE A 290 -1.94 -1.36 12.19
C PHE A 290 -3.25 -1.20 11.42
N ARG A 291 -3.61 -2.20 10.61
CA ARG A 291 -4.93 -2.28 9.98
C ARG A 291 -5.46 -3.72 9.97
N SER A 292 -6.75 -3.88 10.24
CA SER A 292 -7.44 -5.16 10.05
C SER A 292 -8.31 -5.07 8.78
N LYS A 293 -8.09 -5.98 7.83
CA LYS A 293 -8.88 -6.07 6.57
C LYS A 293 -9.26 -7.53 6.34
N ALA A 294 -10.55 -7.79 6.14
CA ALA A 294 -11.09 -9.14 5.89
C ALA A 294 -10.66 -10.20 6.93
N GLY A 295 -10.58 -9.83 8.20
CA GLY A 295 -10.21 -10.74 9.30
C GLY A 295 -8.69 -10.97 9.45
N LYS A 296 -7.87 -10.47 8.54
CA LYS A 296 -6.41 -10.50 8.64
C LYS A 296 -5.88 -9.18 9.20
N GLN A 297 -4.89 -9.28 10.09
CA GLN A 297 -4.20 -8.15 10.69
C GLN A 297 -2.89 -7.87 9.95
N TYR A 298 -2.69 -6.63 9.57
CA TYR A 298 -1.49 -6.15 8.88
C TYR A 298 -0.77 -5.13 9.76
N ARG A 299 0.55 -5.18 9.78
CA ARG A 299 1.42 -4.18 10.39
C ARG A 299 2.42 -3.72 9.35
N GLY A 300 2.32 -2.46 8.96
CA GLY A 300 3.18 -1.91 7.89
C GLY A 300 2.47 -0.81 7.11
N TYR A 301 2.38 -1.00 5.80
CA TYR A 301 2.05 0.02 4.82
C TYR A 301 0.90 -0.38 3.90
N ALA A 302 0.43 0.58 3.12
CA ALA A 302 -0.50 0.35 2.02
C ALA A 302 0.11 0.91 0.73
N ALA A 303 -0.09 0.20 -0.36
CA ALA A 303 0.17 0.70 -1.68
C ALA A 303 -1.13 0.73 -2.48
N ASN A 304 -1.41 1.85 -3.14
CA ASN A 304 -2.47 1.98 -4.11
C ASN A 304 -1.85 1.97 -5.51
N ILE A 305 -2.41 1.21 -6.44
CA ILE A 305 -1.86 1.03 -7.78
C ILE A 305 -2.89 1.47 -8.81
N THR A 306 -2.49 2.36 -9.69
CA THR A 306 -3.28 2.81 -10.84
C THR A 306 -2.77 2.12 -12.09
N GLU A 307 -3.67 1.50 -12.86
CA GLU A 307 -3.35 0.74 -14.07
C GLU A 307 -4.20 1.22 -15.23
N ALA A 308 -3.57 1.62 -16.33
CA ALA A 308 -4.26 1.87 -17.59
C ALA A 308 -4.64 0.55 -18.25
N VAL A 309 -5.82 0.51 -18.90
CA VAL A 309 -6.36 -0.72 -19.47
C VAL A 309 -7.20 -0.44 -20.71
N ASP A 310 -6.96 -1.24 -21.76
CA ASP A 310 -7.79 -1.28 -22.96
C ASP A 310 -7.76 -2.67 -23.63
N SER A 311 -8.11 -2.75 -24.93
CA SER A 311 -8.10 -3.99 -25.71
C SER A 311 -6.69 -4.53 -25.98
N ASN A 312 -5.66 -3.68 -25.97
CA ASN A 312 -4.27 -4.06 -26.22
C ASN A 312 -3.60 -4.67 -24.99
N GLY A 313 -4.11 -4.33 -23.80
CA GLY A 313 -3.58 -4.88 -22.56
C GLY A 313 -3.82 -4.01 -21.35
N SER A 314 -2.94 -4.13 -20.37
CA SER A 314 -2.97 -3.29 -19.18
C SER A 314 -1.56 -3.09 -18.61
N ILE A 315 -1.30 -1.90 -18.07
CA ILE A 315 -0.02 -1.57 -17.47
C ILE A 315 -0.20 -0.62 -16.28
N PRO A 316 0.46 -0.87 -15.13
CA PRO A 316 0.55 0.10 -14.05
C PRO A 316 1.21 1.39 -14.55
N THR A 317 0.53 2.51 -14.35
CA THR A 317 0.99 3.85 -14.75
C THR A 317 1.41 4.70 -13.57
N ASP A 318 0.88 4.39 -12.38
CA ASP A 318 1.19 5.11 -11.15
C ASP A 318 1.02 4.21 -9.94
N TYR A 319 1.65 4.56 -8.82
CA TYR A 319 1.43 3.96 -7.51
C TYR A 319 1.59 5.01 -6.41
N GLN A 320 0.89 4.79 -5.30
CA GLN A 320 1.07 5.56 -4.07
C GLN A 320 1.50 4.59 -2.97
N PHE A 321 2.41 5.02 -2.09
CA PHE A 321 2.90 4.20 -0.98
C PHE A 321 2.81 5.01 0.32
N ASP A 322 2.03 4.50 1.29
CA ASP A 322 1.83 5.20 2.56
C ASP A 322 1.60 4.23 3.72
N VAL A 323 1.41 4.78 4.93
CA VAL A 323 1.00 4.02 6.11
C VAL A 323 -0.34 3.31 5.85
N ASN A 324 -0.55 2.13 6.45
CA ASN A 324 -1.74 1.33 6.13
C ASN A 324 -3.04 1.88 6.73
N THR A 325 -2.95 2.90 7.56
CA THR A 325 -4.12 3.63 8.08
C THR A 325 -4.70 4.64 7.08
N ARG A 326 -3.95 4.98 6.02
CA ARG A 326 -4.46 5.83 4.94
C ARG A 326 -5.65 5.17 4.25
N SER A 327 -6.71 5.94 4.01
CA SER A 327 -7.95 5.44 3.42
C SER A 327 -7.85 5.31 1.89
N ASP A 328 -8.65 4.40 1.33
CA ASP A 328 -8.77 4.27 -0.12
C ASP A 328 -9.36 5.57 -0.74
N HIS A 329 -10.23 6.26 -0.01
CA HIS A 329 -10.75 7.58 -0.35
C HIS A 329 -9.64 8.65 -0.50
N SER A 330 -8.68 8.72 0.44
CA SER A 330 -7.56 9.67 0.35
C SER A 330 -6.61 9.36 -0.81
N PHE A 331 -6.50 8.09 -1.23
CA PHE A 331 -5.69 7.72 -2.38
C PHE A 331 -6.31 8.21 -3.69
N ILE A 332 -7.62 8.03 -3.90
CA ILE A 332 -8.26 8.50 -5.13
C ILE A 332 -8.33 10.02 -5.20
N GLU A 333 -8.55 10.69 -4.05
CA GLU A 333 -8.53 12.14 -3.97
C GLU A 333 -7.22 12.72 -4.49
N GLU A 334 -6.07 12.20 -4.03
CA GLU A 334 -4.75 12.61 -4.50
C GLU A 334 -4.54 12.32 -5.99
N VAL A 335 -5.02 11.18 -6.50
CA VAL A 335 -4.94 10.86 -7.94
C VAL A 335 -5.73 11.86 -8.77
N ILE A 336 -6.94 12.23 -8.34
CA ILE A 336 -7.76 13.24 -9.00
C ILE A 336 -7.06 14.61 -8.96
N GLU A 337 -6.51 15.00 -7.81
CA GLU A 337 -5.82 16.29 -7.65
C GLU A 337 -4.60 16.43 -8.55
N LYS A 338 -3.82 15.37 -8.72
CA LYS A 338 -2.61 15.37 -9.57
C LYS A 338 -2.90 15.36 -11.07
N LYS A 339 -4.11 15.04 -11.48
CA LYS A 339 -4.43 14.89 -12.89
C LYS A 339 -4.65 16.24 -13.57
N GLU A 340 -3.90 16.49 -14.64
CA GLU A 340 -3.88 17.75 -15.41
C GLU A 340 -4.33 17.54 -16.88
N SER A 341 -5.17 16.55 -17.19
CA SER A 341 -5.57 16.27 -18.57
C SER A 341 -6.90 16.94 -18.91
N ASP A 342 -6.97 17.60 -20.06
CA ASP A 342 -8.23 18.13 -20.63
C ASP A 342 -9.11 17.01 -21.25
N GLU A 343 -8.54 15.84 -21.51
CA GLU A 343 -9.26 14.70 -22.06
C GLU A 343 -10.07 13.98 -20.97
N HIS A 344 -11.29 13.59 -21.34
CA HIS A 344 -12.13 12.80 -20.44
C HIS A 344 -11.47 11.46 -20.11
N THR A 345 -11.42 11.14 -18.81
CA THR A 345 -10.86 9.88 -18.36
C THR A 345 -11.77 9.21 -17.34
N THR A 346 -11.76 7.89 -17.31
CA THR A 346 -12.60 7.11 -16.40
C THR A 346 -11.71 6.31 -15.44
N ILE A 347 -11.98 6.44 -14.13
CA ILE A 347 -11.34 5.65 -13.08
C ILE A 347 -12.34 4.60 -12.59
N ILE A 348 -11.94 3.33 -12.63
CA ILE A 348 -12.74 2.21 -12.13
C ILE A 348 -12.12 1.70 -10.83
N ALA A 349 -12.90 1.68 -9.74
CA ALA A 349 -12.43 1.28 -8.42
C ALA A 349 -13.46 0.43 -7.66
N ASP A 350 -13.12 -0.05 -6.46
CA ASP A 350 -14.10 -0.69 -5.60
C ASP A 350 -14.94 0.35 -4.81
N GLY A 351 -15.93 -0.13 -4.03
CA GLY A 351 -16.82 0.76 -3.28
C GLY A 351 -16.14 1.57 -2.18
N ALA A 352 -14.92 1.20 -1.75
CA ALA A 352 -14.20 1.92 -0.72
C ALA A 352 -13.64 3.28 -1.20
N TYR A 353 -13.58 3.46 -2.51
CA TYR A 353 -13.16 4.71 -3.16
C TYR A 353 -14.33 5.67 -3.46
N SER A 354 -15.57 5.30 -3.13
CA SER A 354 -16.73 6.14 -3.40
C SER A 354 -16.90 7.26 -2.38
N GLY A 355 -17.50 8.37 -2.84
CA GLY A 355 -17.89 9.54 -2.05
C GLY A 355 -18.51 10.59 -2.95
N ASP A 356 -19.49 11.35 -2.45
CA ASP A 356 -20.11 12.43 -3.23
C ASP A 356 -19.08 13.53 -3.52
N ASP A 357 -18.23 13.84 -2.56
CA ASP A 357 -17.11 14.77 -2.69
C ASP A 357 -16.08 14.33 -3.74
N ILE A 358 -15.80 13.03 -3.86
CA ILE A 358 -14.95 12.46 -4.91
C ILE A 358 -15.57 12.65 -6.28
N GLN A 359 -16.89 12.43 -6.41
CA GLN A 359 -17.61 12.62 -7.68
C GLN A 359 -17.59 14.10 -8.11
N GLU A 360 -17.81 15.03 -7.18
CA GLU A 360 -17.75 16.46 -7.44
C GLU A 360 -16.35 16.90 -7.90
N LYS A 361 -15.29 16.57 -7.15
CA LYS A 361 -13.89 16.88 -7.51
C LYS A 361 -13.47 16.26 -8.84
N ALA A 362 -13.89 15.03 -9.10
CA ALA A 362 -13.60 14.34 -10.35
C ALA A 362 -14.29 15.03 -11.55
N ALA A 363 -15.55 15.42 -11.39
CA ALA A 363 -16.31 16.11 -12.43
C ALA A 363 -15.67 17.46 -12.81
N GLU A 364 -15.15 18.22 -11.83
CA GLU A 364 -14.43 19.48 -12.07
C GLU A 364 -13.19 19.29 -12.98
N LYS A 365 -12.57 18.10 -12.94
CA LYS A 365 -11.38 17.75 -13.74
C LYS A 365 -11.71 16.86 -14.96
N ASN A 366 -12.96 16.79 -15.39
CA ASN A 366 -13.41 15.94 -16.50
C ASN A 366 -13.08 14.44 -16.30
N ILE A 367 -13.14 13.96 -15.05
CA ILE A 367 -12.89 12.58 -14.68
C ILE A 367 -14.19 11.91 -14.28
N GLY A 368 -14.51 10.76 -14.89
CA GLY A 368 -15.58 9.87 -14.43
C GLY A 368 -15.05 8.88 -13.40
N VAL A 369 -15.71 8.74 -12.26
CA VAL A 369 -15.38 7.70 -11.26
C VAL A 369 -16.50 6.69 -11.20
N ILE A 370 -16.20 5.44 -11.54
CA ILE A 370 -17.15 4.32 -11.52
C ILE A 370 -16.72 3.32 -10.46
N THR A 371 -17.55 3.13 -9.42
CA THR A 371 -17.30 2.15 -8.38
C THR A 371 -18.13 0.88 -8.58
N THR A 372 -17.49 -0.29 -8.46
CA THR A 372 -18.15 -1.59 -8.70
C THR A 372 -18.98 -2.10 -7.52
N GLY A 373 -18.85 -1.49 -6.36
CA GLY A 373 -19.59 -1.81 -5.13
C GLY A 373 -20.15 -0.56 -4.48
N LEU A 374 -21.07 -0.76 -3.54
CA LEU A 374 -21.59 0.29 -2.67
C LEU A 374 -20.82 0.30 -1.35
N LEU A 375 -20.65 1.48 -0.76
CA LEU A 375 -20.09 1.64 0.59
C LEU A 375 -20.99 0.96 1.63
N GLY A 376 -20.35 0.28 2.57
CA GLY A 376 -21.04 -0.27 3.73
C GLY A 376 -21.46 -1.74 3.61
N ARG A 377 -22.33 -2.17 4.53
CA ARG A 377 -22.82 -3.55 4.57
C ARG A 377 -23.80 -3.78 3.41
N LYS A 378 -23.58 -4.86 2.63
CA LYS A 378 -24.51 -5.24 1.56
C LYS A 378 -25.95 -5.22 2.09
N PRO A 379 -26.85 -4.44 1.48
CA PRO A 379 -28.24 -4.41 1.85
C PRO A 379 -28.91 -5.74 1.51
N ARG A 380 -29.99 -6.04 2.17
CA ARG A 380 -30.85 -7.17 1.78
C ARG A 380 -31.65 -6.75 0.55
N GLU A 381 -31.51 -7.46 -0.55
CA GLU A 381 -32.16 -7.11 -1.84
C GLU A 381 -33.68 -7.00 -1.71
N ILE A 382 -34.31 -7.83 -0.87
CA ILE A 382 -35.75 -7.79 -0.59
C ILE A 382 -36.27 -6.42 -0.11
N LEU A 383 -35.37 -5.55 0.41
CA LEU A 383 -35.76 -4.21 0.86
C LEU A 383 -36.21 -3.32 -0.31
N ALA A 384 -35.71 -3.56 -1.52
CA ALA A 384 -36.09 -2.81 -2.71
C ALA A 384 -37.57 -2.98 -3.06
N ASP A 385 -38.14 -4.15 -2.76
CA ASP A 385 -39.51 -4.50 -3.13
C ASP A 385 -40.58 -3.91 -2.20
N PHE A 386 -40.18 -3.28 -1.08
CA PHE A 386 -41.11 -2.53 -0.24
C PHE A 386 -41.56 -1.25 -0.92
N LYS A 387 -42.89 -1.08 -1.09
CA LYS A 387 -43.44 0.14 -1.68
C LYS A 387 -43.61 1.22 -0.60
N LEU A 388 -43.20 2.43 -0.95
CA LEU A 388 -43.31 3.62 -0.11
C LEU A 388 -44.52 4.46 -0.51
N SER A 389 -45.03 5.27 0.42
CA SER A 389 -45.93 6.38 0.16
C SER A 389 -45.27 7.47 -0.70
N ASP A 390 -46.08 8.36 -1.29
CA ASP A 390 -45.58 9.44 -2.16
C ASP A 390 -44.58 10.38 -1.49
N ASP A 391 -44.64 10.50 -0.16
CA ASP A 391 -43.68 11.27 0.64
C ASP A 391 -42.37 10.51 0.92
N GLY A 392 -42.24 9.27 0.43
CA GLY A 392 -41.07 8.42 0.60
C GLY A 392 -40.80 7.92 2.02
N LYS A 393 -41.68 8.18 3.01
CA LYS A 393 -41.41 7.95 4.42
C LYS A 393 -42.10 6.73 5.01
N ASN A 394 -43.27 6.36 4.50
CA ASN A 394 -44.04 5.27 5.04
C ASN A 394 -44.13 4.07 4.10
N ILE A 395 -44.15 2.86 4.63
CA ILE A 395 -44.36 1.64 3.87
C ILE A 395 -45.85 1.48 3.60
N ILE A 396 -46.24 1.28 2.34
CA ILE A 396 -47.64 1.02 1.91
C ILE A 396 -47.88 -0.43 1.56
N SER A 397 -46.83 -1.18 1.12
CA SER A 397 -46.95 -2.64 0.97
C SER A 397 -45.62 -3.34 1.14
N CYS A 398 -45.66 -4.60 1.58
CA CYS A 398 -44.52 -5.50 1.63
C CYS A 398 -44.27 -6.14 0.23
N PRO A 399 -43.16 -6.89 0.02
CA PRO A 399 -42.88 -7.60 -1.24
C PRO A 399 -44.02 -8.50 -1.73
N GLU A 400 -44.74 -9.18 -0.81
CA GLU A 400 -45.91 -10.00 -1.14
C GLU A 400 -47.21 -9.20 -1.33
N GLY A 401 -47.12 -7.87 -1.37
CA GLY A 401 -48.27 -6.98 -1.64
C GLY A 401 -49.19 -6.71 -0.44
N HIS A 402 -48.89 -7.20 0.74
CA HIS A 402 -49.72 -6.96 1.92
C HIS A 402 -49.55 -5.55 2.47
N SER A 403 -50.68 -4.88 2.76
CA SER A 403 -50.68 -3.57 3.40
C SER A 403 -50.33 -3.68 4.89
N PRO A 404 -49.53 -2.76 5.44
CA PRO A 404 -49.21 -2.78 6.87
C PRO A 404 -50.42 -2.37 7.72
N ARG A 405 -50.49 -2.91 8.92
CA ARG A 405 -51.43 -2.49 9.97
C ARG A 405 -51.05 -1.09 10.50
N SER A 406 -49.74 -0.82 10.59
CA SER A 406 -49.20 0.48 10.93
C SER A 406 -47.84 0.70 10.29
N SER A 407 -47.60 1.91 9.86
CA SER A 407 -46.31 2.39 9.35
C SER A 407 -46.00 3.72 10.03
N SER A 408 -44.83 3.87 10.57
CA SER A 408 -44.39 5.10 11.25
C SER A 408 -42.92 5.40 10.98
N TYR A 409 -42.64 6.58 10.45
CA TYR A 409 -41.30 7.06 10.18
C TYR A 409 -40.57 7.47 11.46
N ILE A 410 -39.29 7.13 11.55
CA ILE A 410 -38.39 7.46 12.67
C ILE A 410 -37.32 8.39 12.16
N HIS A 411 -37.47 9.68 12.44
CA HIS A 411 -36.59 10.73 11.92
C HIS A 411 -35.11 10.56 12.32
N GLN A 412 -34.84 10.10 13.55
CA GLN A 412 -33.46 9.97 14.08
C GLN A 412 -32.60 8.94 13.35
N THR A 413 -33.20 7.94 12.74
CA THR A 413 -32.50 6.79 12.11
C THR A 413 -32.85 6.66 10.63
N ASP A 414 -33.55 7.62 10.04
CA ASP A 414 -34.06 7.55 8.67
C ASP A 414 -34.61 6.16 8.31
N SER A 415 -35.55 5.71 9.12
CA SER A 415 -36.11 4.37 8.98
C SER A 415 -37.61 4.35 9.31
N THR A 416 -38.30 3.37 8.77
CA THR A 416 -39.74 3.18 9.01
C THR A 416 -39.98 1.92 9.82
N ARG A 417 -40.66 2.07 10.95
CA ARG A 417 -41.18 0.97 11.72
C ARG A 417 -42.51 0.53 11.10
N VAL A 418 -42.59 -0.72 10.68
CA VAL A 418 -43.78 -1.27 10.03
C VAL A 418 -44.25 -2.51 10.75
N SER A 419 -45.57 -2.66 10.85
CA SER A 419 -46.23 -3.81 11.47
C SER A 419 -47.27 -4.39 10.52
N PHE A 420 -47.29 -5.72 10.37
CA PHE A 420 -48.25 -6.49 9.57
C PHE A 420 -49.04 -7.43 10.45
N LEU A 421 -50.13 -7.98 9.93
CA LEU A 421 -50.83 -9.09 10.58
C LEU A 421 -49.91 -10.33 10.61
N LYS A 422 -49.89 -11.06 11.69
CA LYS A 422 -49.04 -12.26 11.84
C LYS A 422 -49.31 -13.29 10.74
N GLU A 423 -50.56 -13.42 10.32
CA GLU A 423 -51.01 -14.36 9.29
C GLU A 423 -50.31 -14.13 7.94
N HIS A 424 -50.05 -12.87 7.60
CA HIS A 424 -49.35 -12.51 6.37
C HIS A 424 -47.89 -12.90 6.40
N CYS A 425 -47.23 -12.91 7.56
CA CYS A 425 -45.82 -13.21 7.69
C CYS A 425 -45.56 -14.67 8.12
N LYS A 426 -46.54 -15.34 8.74
CA LYS A 426 -46.43 -16.75 9.15
C LYS A 426 -46.51 -17.64 7.92
N GLY A 427 -45.40 -18.21 7.50
CA GLY A 427 -45.30 -19.03 6.28
C GLY A 427 -44.98 -18.23 5.00
N CYS A 428 -44.71 -16.94 5.11
CA CYS A 428 -44.21 -16.14 4.00
C CYS A 428 -42.82 -16.64 3.56
N PRO A 429 -42.58 -16.85 2.25
CA PRO A 429 -41.28 -17.32 1.75
C PRO A 429 -40.13 -16.34 2.05
N HIS A 430 -40.44 -15.06 2.21
CA HIS A 430 -39.47 -14.00 2.45
C HIS A 430 -39.27 -13.66 3.95
N LEU A 431 -39.84 -14.44 4.88
CA LEU A 431 -39.76 -14.12 6.31
C LEU A 431 -38.32 -13.98 6.81
N ASP A 432 -37.44 -14.90 6.39
CA ASP A 432 -36.02 -14.91 6.79
C ASP A 432 -35.24 -13.74 6.17
N GLU A 433 -35.54 -13.38 4.93
CA GLU A 433 -34.92 -12.25 4.24
C GLU A 433 -35.42 -10.92 4.81
N CYS A 434 -36.72 -10.79 5.08
CA CYS A 434 -37.30 -9.61 5.72
C CYS A 434 -36.83 -9.43 7.16
N LYS A 435 -36.49 -10.53 7.86
CA LYS A 435 -36.17 -10.54 9.30
C LYS A 435 -37.28 -9.93 10.17
N ALA A 436 -38.53 -10.10 9.76
CA ALA A 436 -39.67 -9.62 10.53
C ALA A 436 -39.84 -10.46 11.80
N LYS A 437 -39.98 -9.79 12.94
CA LYS A 437 -40.17 -10.44 14.24
C LYS A 437 -41.63 -10.71 14.47
N LEU A 438 -41.99 -11.98 14.58
CA LEU A 438 -43.35 -12.40 14.89
C LEU A 438 -43.68 -12.15 16.36
N LYS A 439 -44.87 -11.60 16.62
CA LYS A 439 -45.53 -11.45 17.96
C LYS A 439 -46.82 -12.25 17.99
N GLU A 440 -47.59 -12.16 19.07
CA GLU A 440 -48.82 -12.94 19.24
C GLU A 440 -49.83 -12.71 18.10
N ARG A 441 -50.10 -11.47 17.73
CA ARG A 441 -51.11 -11.09 16.71
C ARG A 441 -50.55 -10.33 15.53
N THR A 442 -49.29 -9.88 15.61
CA THR A 442 -48.64 -9.05 14.60
C THR A 442 -47.24 -9.53 14.34
N SER A 443 -46.65 -9.06 13.25
CA SER A 443 -45.21 -9.04 13.00
C SER A 443 -44.74 -7.60 12.92
N PHE A 444 -43.47 -7.34 13.23
CA PHE A 444 -42.90 -6.02 13.06
C PHE A 444 -41.46 -6.09 12.51
N MET A 445 -41.08 -5.06 11.79
CA MET A 445 -39.72 -4.86 11.34
C MET A 445 -39.40 -3.36 11.24
N ILE A 446 -38.13 -3.04 11.09
CA ILE A 446 -37.64 -1.70 10.80
C ILE A 446 -36.97 -1.75 9.44
N VAL A 447 -37.41 -0.90 8.52
CA VAL A 447 -36.85 -0.72 7.19
C VAL A 447 -36.06 0.58 7.19
N SER A 448 -34.74 0.50 7.04
CA SER A 448 -33.90 1.66 6.77
C SER A 448 -34.14 2.11 5.34
N LEU A 449 -34.46 3.39 5.15
CA LEU A 449 -34.72 3.96 3.82
C LEU A 449 -33.44 4.02 3.01
N ASN A 450 -32.32 4.36 3.62
CA ASN A 450 -31.00 4.31 3.01
C ASN A 450 -30.63 2.87 2.55
N ALA A 451 -30.82 1.86 3.41
CA ALA A 451 -30.56 0.47 3.03
C ALA A 451 -31.49 -0.02 1.91
N ARG A 452 -32.72 0.50 1.83
CA ARG A 452 -33.63 0.23 0.70
C ARG A 452 -33.13 0.88 -0.60
N GLN A 453 -32.73 2.14 -0.56
CA GLN A 453 -32.17 2.83 -1.71
C GLN A 453 -30.92 2.09 -2.24
N HIS A 454 -30.04 1.71 -1.35
CA HIS A 454 -28.87 0.89 -1.72
C HIS A 454 -29.23 -0.48 -2.31
N ALA A 455 -30.36 -1.09 -1.86
CA ALA A 455 -30.83 -2.36 -2.45
C ALA A 455 -31.31 -2.15 -3.89
N ILE A 456 -32.04 -1.07 -4.17
CA ILE A 456 -32.46 -0.70 -5.54
C ILE A 456 -31.24 -0.51 -6.43
N GLU A 457 -30.29 0.34 -6.02
CA GLU A 457 -29.07 0.59 -6.77
C GLU A 457 -28.26 -0.70 -7.03
N LEU A 458 -28.21 -1.62 -6.06
CA LEU A 458 -27.54 -2.90 -6.22
C LEU A 458 -28.20 -3.77 -7.29
N ILE A 459 -29.53 -3.79 -7.33
CA ILE A 459 -30.32 -4.55 -8.33
C ILE A 459 -30.12 -3.93 -9.71
N ASP A 460 -30.23 -2.61 -9.82
CA ASP A 460 -30.05 -1.89 -11.09
C ASP A 460 -28.65 -2.16 -11.66
N ARG A 461 -27.60 -2.05 -10.83
CA ARG A 461 -26.21 -2.37 -11.22
C ARG A 461 -26.03 -3.83 -11.66
N LYS A 462 -26.73 -4.79 -11.05
CA LYS A 462 -26.64 -6.21 -11.45
C LYS A 462 -27.28 -6.48 -12.82
N SER A 463 -28.31 -5.74 -13.19
CA SER A 463 -28.99 -5.84 -14.48
C SER A 463 -28.31 -5.05 -15.60
N ASP A 464 -27.38 -4.16 -15.27
CA ASP A 464 -26.67 -3.32 -16.23
C ASP A 464 -25.50 -4.09 -16.86
N GLU A 465 -25.55 -4.30 -18.17
CA GLU A 465 -24.46 -4.94 -18.94
C GLU A 465 -23.16 -4.15 -18.85
N ILE A 466 -23.22 -2.81 -18.81
CA ILE A 466 -22.06 -1.93 -18.66
C ILE A 466 -21.38 -2.21 -17.31
N MET A 467 -22.15 -2.29 -16.22
CA MET A 467 -21.61 -2.61 -14.89
C MET A 467 -20.99 -4.01 -14.82
N THR A 468 -21.48 -4.96 -15.63
CA THR A 468 -20.85 -6.28 -15.76
C THR A 468 -19.47 -6.17 -16.42
N ILE A 469 -19.32 -5.35 -17.45
CA ILE A 469 -18.04 -5.10 -18.12
C ILE A 469 -17.08 -4.37 -17.18
N VAL A 470 -17.56 -3.32 -16.53
CA VAL A 470 -16.79 -2.55 -15.52
C VAL A 470 -16.26 -3.47 -14.40
N GLY A 471 -17.10 -4.38 -13.91
CA GLY A 471 -16.69 -5.37 -12.90
C GLY A 471 -15.57 -6.30 -13.39
N ARG A 472 -15.62 -6.74 -14.66
CA ARG A 472 -14.53 -7.54 -15.26
C ARG A 472 -13.23 -6.75 -15.40
N ILE A 473 -13.32 -5.48 -15.82
CA ILE A 473 -12.14 -4.60 -15.90
C ILE A 473 -11.53 -4.45 -14.52
N ARG A 474 -12.33 -4.12 -13.50
CA ARG A 474 -11.86 -3.94 -12.11
C ARG A 474 -11.20 -5.21 -11.56
N ASN A 475 -11.80 -6.38 -11.75
CA ASN A 475 -11.26 -7.63 -11.22
C ASN A 475 -9.87 -7.96 -11.80
N GLY A 476 -9.53 -7.45 -12.96
CA GLY A 476 -8.20 -7.63 -13.54
C GLY A 476 -7.07 -7.01 -12.70
N VAL A 477 -7.32 -5.93 -11.95
CA VAL A 477 -6.29 -5.31 -11.09
C VAL A 477 -5.89 -6.21 -9.93
N GLU A 478 -6.76 -7.10 -9.47
CA GLU A 478 -6.46 -8.05 -8.37
C GLU A 478 -5.31 -9.01 -8.68
N THR A 479 -4.97 -9.14 -9.96
CA THR A 479 -3.80 -9.94 -10.37
C THR A 479 -2.48 -9.30 -9.96
N ILE A 480 -2.41 -7.96 -9.89
CA ILE A 480 -1.19 -7.22 -9.55
C ILE A 480 -0.73 -7.52 -8.11
N PRO A 481 -1.58 -7.38 -7.06
CA PRO A 481 -1.21 -7.76 -5.70
C PRO A 481 -0.73 -9.22 -5.59
N SER A 482 -1.36 -10.12 -6.33
CA SER A 482 -0.95 -11.54 -6.35
C SER A 482 0.46 -11.73 -6.93
N VAL A 483 0.78 -11.05 -8.03
CA VAL A 483 2.11 -11.11 -8.66
C VAL A 483 3.16 -10.45 -7.76
N LEU A 484 2.86 -9.28 -7.19
CA LEU A 484 3.76 -8.57 -6.28
C LEU A 484 4.12 -9.41 -5.06
N ARG A 485 3.15 -10.14 -4.47
CA ARG A 485 3.42 -11.03 -3.34
C ARG A 485 4.20 -12.28 -3.74
N ARG A 486 3.80 -12.96 -4.83
CA ARG A 486 4.36 -14.29 -5.18
C ARG A 486 5.70 -14.21 -5.88
N LYS A 487 5.88 -13.22 -6.77
CA LYS A 487 7.09 -13.08 -7.58
C LYS A 487 8.09 -12.11 -6.97
N TYR A 488 7.58 -11.00 -6.41
CA TYR A 488 8.41 -9.91 -5.94
C TYR A 488 8.54 -9.81 -4.42
N ASN A 489 7.92 -10.70 -3.65
CA ASN A 489 8.02 -10.82 -2.18
C ASN A 489 7.84 -9.47 -1.46
N VAL A 490 6.78 -8.72 -1.80
CA VAL A 490 6.55 -7.38 -1.21
C VAL A 490 6.23 -7.41 0.29
N ASP A 491 5.82 -8.54 0.84
CA ASP A 491 5.57 -8.72 2.28
C ASP A 491 6.85 -9.13 3.05
N GLU A 492 7.99 -9.34 2.36
CA GLU A 492 9.28 -9.78 2.94
C GLU A 492 10.42 -8.86 2.50
N MET A 493 10.21 -7.55 2.53
CA MET A 493 11.25 -6.61 2.13
C MET A 493 12.41 -6.58 3.13
N PRO A 494 13.67 -6.50 2.67
CA PRO A 494 14.85 -6.59 3.54
C PRO A 494 15.11 -5.30 4.34
N VAL A 495 14.19 -4.35 4.31
CA VAL A 495 14.33 -3.01 4.89
C VAL A 495 13.14 -2.66 5.79
N ARG A 496 13.28 -1.60 6.58
CA ARG A 496 12.27 -1.03 7.48
C ARG A 496 12.22 0.48 7.29
N GLY A 497 11.13 1.08 7.76
CA GLY A 497 10.83 2.51 7.58
C GLY A 497 10.11 2.80 6.27
N LYS A 498 9.17 3.75 6.29
CA LYS A 498 8.30 4.11 5.17
C LYS A 498 9.11 4.41 3.90
N LEU A 499 10.08 5.30 3.97
CA LEU A 499 10.87 5.75 2.82
C LEU A 499 11.62 4.60 2.16
N ARG A 500 12.39 3.84 2.94
CA ARG A 500 13.17 2.72 2.39
C ARG A 500 12.29 1.64 1.79
N THR A 501 11.20 1.29 2.48
CA THR A 501 10.25 0.29 1.98
C THR A 501 9.56 0.77 0.72
N GLY A 502 9.20 2.06 0.63
CA GLY A 502 8.67 2.70 -0.57
C GLY A 502 9.63 2.63 -1.76
N GLN A 503 10.92 2.92 -1.56
CA GLN A 503 11.93 2.81 -2.62
C GLN A 503 12.06 1.36 -3.15
N PHE A 504 12.09 0.37 -2.26
CA PHE A 504 12.11 -1.04 -2.66
C PHE A 504 10.83 -1.43 -3.42
N PHE A 505 9.68 -0.95 -2.93
CA PHE A 505 8.42 -1.15 -3.63
C PHE A 505 8.44 -0.54 -5.04
N GLY A 506 8.96 0.68 -5.19
CA GLY A 506 9.10 1.36 -6.47
C GLY A 506 9.93 0.56 -7.47
N ILE A 507 11.07 0.00 -7.07
CA ILE A 507 11.89 -0.86 -7.95
C ILE A 507 11.12 -2.15 -8.34
N LYS A 508 10.34 -2.74 -7.44
CA LYS A 508 9.49 -3.90 -7.77
C LYS A 508 8.40 -3.53 -8.78
N MET A 509 7.85 -2.32 -8.69
CA MET A 509 6.91 -1.79 -9.68
C MET A 509 7.55 -1.60 -11.06
N HIS A 510 8.77 -1.09 -11.15
CA HIS A 510 9.55 -1.05 -12.40
C HIS A 510 9.73 -2.45 -13.01
N SER A 511 10.05 -3.44 -12.19
CA SER A 511 10.20 -4.84 -12.65
C SER A 511 8.88 -5.45 -13.11
N LEU A 512 7.76 -5.04 -12.50
CA LEU A 512 6.43 -5.46 -12.91
C LEU A 512 6.08 -4.92 -14.30
N ILE A 513 6.30 -3.63 -14.57
CA ILE A 513 6.03 -3.07 -15.91
C ILE A 513 6.93 -3.69 -16.97
N PHE A 514 8.21 -3.94 -16.66
CA PHE A 514 9.08 -4.69 -17.58
C PHE A 514 8.56 -6.11 -17.85
N SER A 515 8.08 -6.83 -16.84
CA SER A 515 7.47 -8.15 -17.03
C SER A 515 6.24 -8.10 -17.94
N LYS A 516 5.41 -7.06 -17.82
CA LYS A 516 4.24 -6.85 -18.68
C LYS A 516 4.65 -6.52 -20.12
N LEU A 517 5.61 -5.63 -20.30
CA LEU A 517 6.18 -5.31 -21.61
C LEU A 517 6.75 -6.56 -22.29
N LEU A 518 7.51 -7.38 -21.58
CA LEU A 518 8.08 -8.61 -22.13
C LEU A 518 6.99 -9.59 -22.59
N ARG A 519 5.92 -9.75 -21.82
CA ARG A 519 4.76 -10.58 -22.23
C ARG A 519 4.04 -10.03 -23.44
N TYR A 520 3.88 -8.71 -23.50
CA TYR A 520 3.29 -8.03 -24.67
C TYR A 520 4.11 -8.29 -25.94
N THR A 521 5.44 -8.13 -25.89
CA THR A 521 6.32 -8.41 -27.04
C THR A 521 6.30 -9.88 -27.49
N GLN A 522 5.97 -10.80 -26.57
CA GLN A 522 5.78 -12.23 -26.85
C GLN A 522 4.36 -12.59 -27.33
N GLY A 523 3.46 -11.61 -27.43
CA GLY A 523 2.06 -11.83 -27.81
C GLY A 523 1.22 -12.51 -26.71
N LEU A 524 1.69 -12.52 -25.44
CA LEU A 524 1.04 -13.18 -24.31
C LEU A 524 0.12 -12.25 -23.49
N GLU A 525 0.21 -10.96 -23.72
CA GLU A 525 -0.59 -9.91 -23.04
C GLU A 525 -1.78 -9.41 -23.87
N LYS A 526 -2.40 -10.25 -24.64
CA LYS A 526 -3.69 -9.85 -25.22
C LYS A 526 -4.75 -10.02 -24.14
N CYS A 527 -5.36 -8.92 -23.70
CA CYS A 527 -6.65 -9.00 -23.02
C CYS A 527 -7.60 -9.82 -23.89
N ARG A 528 -8.36 -10.75 -23.31
CA ARG A 528 -9.51 -11.31 -24.00
C ARG A 528 -10.35 -10.11 -24.45
N PRO A 529 -10.69 -9.99 -25.74
CA PRO A 529 -11.36 -8.82 -26.23
C PRO A 529 -12.57 -8.53 -25.34
N LEU A 530 -12.64 -7.34 -24.79
CA LEU A 530 -13.88 -6.71 -24.38
C LEU A 530 -14.73 -6.82 -25.65
N SER A 531 -15.84 -7.55 -25.63
CA SER A 531 -16.64 -7.84 -26.82
C SER A 531 -16.76 -6.59 -27.69
N PRO A 532 -16.59 -6.69 -29.03
CA PRO A 532 -16.52 -5.55 -29.93
C PRO A 532 -17.88 -4.90 -30.09
N GLN A 533 -18.36 -4.17 -29.11
CA GLN A 533 -19.60 -3.36 -29.20
C GLN A 533 -19.58 -2.28 -28.11
N ILE A 534 -18.57 -1.44 -28.12
CA ILE A 534 -18.67 -0.07 -27.57
C ILE A 534 -17.85 0.80 -28.56
N GLU A 535 -18.43 1.09 -29.71
CA GLU A 535 -18.08 2.27 -30.49
C GLU A 535 -18.88 3.47 -30.00
#